data_19b1a76b342b455ca099ae5c2fd889bd
#
_entry.id   19b1a76b342b455ca099ae5c2fd889bd
#
_cell.length_a   1.000
_cell.length_b   1.000
_cell.length_c   1.000
_cell.angle_alpha   90.00
_cell.angle_beta   90.00
_cell.angle_gamma   90.00
#
_symmetry.space_group_name_H-M   'P 1'
#
loop_
_entity.id
_entity.type
_entity.pdbx_description
1 polymer ?
#
loop_
_entity_poly.entity_id
_entity_poly.type
_entity_poly.pdbx_seq_one_letter_code
_entity_poly.pdbx_strand_id
1 'polypeptide(L)'
;MSNWEDQSVIVLWIWLGIAVLILITLFVVLLVMRYMKNLQKNKQKTVQLIRKTQTGYLEKALYIQEMDRQRLAEELHDNVISQLNLIRLNISTADLNDLNQDLKKSMRIIRELTHNLTPPDLDAIGLNGLITDYLEQVAQHIRVAYWDNKIIDTVASNEVKLNLFRIVQELVTNILKHANATKIDVSLRISLKYIILAVADNGCGFITGTANRGIGLKNIEARTKLIQAVYKLKSTAKKGTTFIVCVAVKPKGNG
;
A
#
# COMPACT_ATOMS: atom_id res chain seq x y z
N MET A 1 27.63 85.81 -17.69
CA MET A 1 26.52 85.17 -16.96
C MET A 1 26.06 83.85 -17.58
N SER A 2 26.71 83.30 -18.63
CA SER A 2 26.26 82.10 -19.36
C SER A 2 26.81 80.74 -18.83
N ASN A 3 27.83 80.71 -17.99
CA ASN A 3 28.46 79.43 -17.60
C ASN A 3 27.75 78.65 -16.46
N TRP A 4 26.83 79.24 -15.73
CA TRP A 4 26.13 78.60 -14.59
C TRP A 4 24.83 77.92 -15.05
N GLU A 5 24.18 78.39 -16.09
CA GLU A 5 22.97 77.76 -16.66
C GLU A 5 23.34 76.45 -17.39
N ASP A 6 24.46 76.47 -18.10
CA ASP A 6 24.92 75.22 -18.79
C ASP A 6 25.31 74.12 -17.80
N GLN A 7 25.90 74.44 -16.63
CA GLN A 7 26.27 73.42 -15.64
C GLN A 7 25.05 72.79 -14.99
N SER A 8 24.02 73.56 -14.67
CA SER A 8 22.78 73.05 -14.07
C SER A 8 22.01 72.12 -15.03
N VAL A 9 22.02 72.41 -16.30
CA VAL A 9 21.39 71.60 -17.33
C VAL A 9 22.15 70.28 -17.49
N ILE A 10 23.48 70.27 -17.49
CA ILE A 10 24.28 69.05 -17.57
C ILE A 10 24.02 68.12 -16.35
N VAL A 11 23.98 68.67 -15.13
CA VAL A 11 23.66 67.93 -13.91
C VAL A 11 22.28 67.29 -13.97
N LEU A 12 21.30 68.01 -14.50
CA LEU A 12 19.94 67.51 -14.68
C LEU A 12 19.87 66.31 -15.63
N TRP A 13 20.60 66.35 -16.78
CA TRP A 13 20.69 65.25 -17.72
C TRP A 13 21.39 64.02 -17.13
N ILE A 14 22.42 64.22 -16.28
CA ILE A 14 23.10 63.11 -15.57
C ILE A 14 22.11 62.43 -14.61
N TRP A 15 21.36 63.18 -13.81
CA TRP A 15 20.37 62.62 -12.90
C TRP A 15 19.23 61.91 -13.62
N LEU A 16 18.78 62.47 -14.75
CA LEU A 16 17.80 61.83 -15.61
C LEU A 16 18.31 60.49 -16.16
N GLY A 17 19.56 60.44 -16.63
CA GLY A 17 20.21 59.21 -17.10
C GLY A 17 20.32 58.14 -16.01
N ILE A 18 20.72 58.55 -14.79
CA ILE A 18 20.77 57.65 -13.63
C ILE A 18 19.36 57.09 -13.26
N ALA A 19 18.35 57.97 -13.28
CA ALA A 19 16.99 57.54 -12.98
C ALA A 19 16.45 56.52 -14.00
N VAL A 20 16.72 56.73 -15.28
CA VAL A 20 16.34 55.81 -16.35
C VAL A 20 17.07 54.47 -16.17
N LEU A 21 18.36 54.50 -15.86
CA LEU A 21 19.15 53.29 -15.63
C LEU A 21 18.65 52.47 -14.45
N ILE A 22 18.27 53.14 -13.34
CA ILE A 22 17.64 52.49 -12.17
C ILE A 22 16.30 51.88 -12.57
N LEU A 23 15.49 52.56 -13.37
CA LEU A 23 14.19 52.06 -13.81
C LEU A 23 14.32 50.81 -14.70
N ILE A 24 15.29 50.83 -15.60
CA ILE A 24 15.59 49.68 -16.47
C ILE A 24 16.09 48.48 -15.65
N THR A 25 17.00 48.70 -14.70
CA THR A 25 17.51 47.64 -13.82
C THR A 25 16.37 47.07 -12.96
N LEU A 26 15.52 47.90 -12.37
CA LEU A 26 14.35 47.43 -11.61
C LEU A 26 13.40 46.60 -12.50
N PHE A 27 13.14 47.06 -13.72
CA PHE A 27 12.30 46.34 -14.67
C PHE A 27 12.88 44.96 -15.03
N VAL A 28 14.19 44.89 -15.30
CA VAL A 28 14.87 43.60 -15.56
C VAL A 28 14.79 42.67 -14.36
N VAL A 29 15.02 43.18 -13.13
CA VAL A 29 14.90 42.36 -11.91
C VAL A 29 13.48 41.79 -11.76
N LEU A 30 12.45 42.62 -11.99
CA LEU A 30 11.05 42.18 -11.93
C LEU A 30 10.74 41.09 -12.99
N LEU A 31 11.27 41.25 -14.21
CA LEU A 31 11.13 40.22 -15.26
C LEU A 31 11.79 38.91 -14.88
N VAL A 32 13.02 38.97 -14.36
CA VAL A 32 13.75 37.76 -13.90
C VAL A 32 13.00 37.08 -12.77
N MET A 33 12.51 37.84 -11.79
CA MET A 33 11.72 37.29 -10.67
C MET A 33 10.43 36.60 -11.16
N ARG A 34 9.70 37.21 -12.10
CA ARG A 34 8.52 36.60 -12.72
C ARG A 34 8.88 35.34 -13.50
N TYR A 35 9.94 35.37 -14.27
CA TYR A 35 10.42 34.22 -15.03
C TYR A 35 10.79 33.05 -14.07
N MET A 36 11.56 33.29 -13.03
CA MET A 36 11.94 32.31 -12.02
C MET A 36 10.72 31.71 -11.31
N LYS A 37 9.75 32.54 -10.93
CA LYS A 37 8.50 32.10 -10.32
C LYS A 37 7.69 31.18 -11.24
N ASN A 38 7.62 31.50 -12.52
CA ASN A 38 6.94 30.68 -13.52
C ASN A 38 7.67 29.34 -13.76
N LEU A 39 8.99 29.36 -13.78
CA LEU A 39 9.82 28.16 -13.90
C LEU A 39 9.60 27.19 -12.71
N GLN A 40 9.60 27.72 -11.50
CA GLN A 40 9.30 26.95 -10.29
C GLN A 40 7.89 26.33 -10.33
N LYS A 41 6.89 27.13 -10.76
CA LYS A 41 5.50 26.67 -10.86
C LYS A 41 5.35 25.55 -11.89
N ASN A 42 6.05 25.65 -13.02
CA ASN A 42 6.05 24.61 -14.06
C ASN A 42 6.74 23.32 -13.59
N LYS A 43 7.90 23.42 -12.89
CA LYS A 43 8.56 22.29 -12.27
C LYS A 43 7.64 21.56 -11.27
N GLN A 44 6.96 22.30 -10.41
CA GLN A 44 6.02 21.72 -9.45
C GLN A 44 4.86 20.98 -10.13
N LYS A 45 4.28 21.57 -11.19
CA LYS A 45 3.23 20.93 -12.00
C LYS A 45 3.71 19.62 -12.63
N THR A 46 4.91 19.61 -13.22
CA THR A 46 5.50 18.42 -13.83
C THR A 46 5.73 17.31 -12.80
N VAL A 47 6.28 17.65 -11.63
CA VAL A 47 6.48 16.67 -10.53
C VAL A 47 5.14 16.11 -10.04
N GLN A 48 4.11 16.95 -9.89
CA GLN A 48 2.77 16.50 -9.52
C GLN A 48 2.15 15.56 -10.57
N LEU A 49 2.33 15.87 -11.85
CA LEU A 49 1.84 15.05 -12.95
C LEU A 49 2.53 13.67 -12.93
N ILE A 50 3.85 13.64 -12.81
CA ILE A 50 4.62 12.39 -12.73
C ILE A 50 4.15 11.55 -11.55
N ARG A 51 3.97 12.16 -10.37
CA ARG A 51 3.46 11.44 -9.19
C ARG A 51 2.06 10.85 -9.41
N LYS A 52 1.13 11.63 -10.00
CA LYS A 52 -0.22 11.15 -10.35
C LYS A 52 -0.17 9.97 -11.32
N THR A 53 0.68 10.07 -12.33
CA THR A 53 0.83 9.01 -13.33
C THR A 53 1.41 7.74 -12.70
N GLN A 54 2.44 7.87 -11.85
CA GLN A 54 3.03 6.72 -11.14
C GLN A 54 2.05 6.03 -10.18
N THR A 55 1.24 6.81 -9.45
CA THR A 55 0.19 6.20 -8.59
C THR A 55 -0.87 5.47 -9.42
N GLY A 56 -1.31 6.04 -10.52
CA GLY A 56 -2.28 5.39 -11.42
C GLY A 56 -1.75 4.09 -12.06
N TYR A 57 -0.45 4.02 -12.39
CA TYR A 57 0.16 2.76 -12.85
C TYR A 57 0.22 1.69 -11.76
N LEU A 58 0.55 2.07 -10.51
CA LEU A 58 0.57 1.13 -9.39
C LEU A 58 -0.83 0.59 -9.06
N GLU A 59 -1.84 1.44 -9.08
CA GLU A 59 -3.25 1.05 -8.88
C GLU A 59 -3.70 0.05 -9.95
N LYS A 60 -3.42 0.33 -11.22
CA LYS A 60 -3.71 -0.58 -12.33
C LYS A 60 -2.96 -1.91 -12.21
N ALA A 61 -1.68 -1.87 -11.83
CA ALA A 61 -0.88 -3.08 -11.64
C ALA A 61 -1.45 -3.96 -10.51
N LEU A 62 -1.87 -3.36 -9.39
CA LEU A 62 -2.52 -4.08 -8.30
C LEU A 62 -3.87 -4.67 -8.72
N TYR A 63 -4.66 -3.91 -9.48
CA TYR A 63 -5.94 -4.39 -10.01
C TYR A 63 -5.74 -5.60 -10.94
N ILE A 64 -4.79 -5.50 -11.89
CA ILE A 64 -4.47 -6.61 -12.79
C ILE A 64 -3.99 -7.83 -11.99
N GLN A 65 -3.11 -7.62 -11.01
CA GLN A 65 -2.62 -8.70 -10.14
C GLN A 65 -3.76 -9.39 -9.39
N GLU A 66 -4.75 -8.64 -8.90
CA GLU A 66 -5.90 -9.21 -8.21
C GLU A 66 -6.82 -10.00 -9.17
N MET A 67 -7.05 -9.47 -10.37
CA MET A 67 -7.80 -10.15 -11.43
C MET A 67 -7.10 -11.44 -11.87
N ASP A 68 -5.78 -11.43 -12.05
CA ASP A 68 -5.02 -12.64 -12.39
C ASP A 68 -5.07 -13.68 -11.27
N ARG A 69 -5.02 -13.27 -10.00
CA ARG A 69 -5.20 -14.17 -8.86
C ARG A 69 -6.57 -14.84 -8.88
N GLN A 70 -7.62 -14.06 -9.11
CA GLN A 70 -8.97 -14.58 -9.19
C GLN A 70 -9.12 -15.58 -10.34
N ARG A 71 -8.64 -15.24 -11.54
CA ARG A 71 -8.69 -16.13 -12.69
C ARG A 71 -7.93 -17.43 -12.42
N LEU A 72 -6.71 -17.37 -11.86
CA LEU A 72 -5.93 -18.56 -11.51
C LEU A 72 -6.65 -19.43 -10.46
N ALA A 73 -7.33 -18.81 -9.50
CA ALA A 73 -8.11 -19.53 -8.50
C ALA A 73 -9.28 -20.31 -9.13
N GLU A 74 -10.03 -19.66 -10.04
CA GLU A 74 -11.13 -20.29 -10.78
C GLU A 74 -10.62 -21.43 -11.67
N GLU A 75 -9.54 -21.21 -12.44
CA GLU A 75 -8.93 -22.25 -13.27
C GLU A 75 -8.43 -23.46 -12.45
N LEU A 76 -7.81 -23.23 -11.29
CA LEU A 76 -7.37 -24.29 -10.39
C LEU A 76 -8.56 -25.04 -9.78
N HIS A 77 -9.61 -24.32 -9.39
CA HIS A 77 -10.81 -24.94 -8.83
C HIS A 77 -11.50 -25.84 -9.86
N ASP A 78 -11.76 -25.32 -11.04
CA ASP A 78 -12.56 -26.00 -12.05
C ASP A 78 -11.81 -27.17 -12.70
N ASN A 79 -10.54 -27.01 -13.02
CA ASN A 79 -9.79 -28.04 -13.73
C ASN A 79 -9.17 -29.08 -12.79
N VAL A 80 -8.48 -28.62 -11.73
CA VAL A 80 -7.69 -29.55 -10.89
C VAL A 80 -8.56 -30.25 -9.85
N ILE A 81 -9.39 -29.50 -9.13
CA ILE A 81 -10.24 -30.10 -8.08
C ILE A 81 -11.31 -31.01 -8.70
N SER A 82 -11.88 -30.62 -9.85
CA SER A 82 -12.85 -31.47 -10.56
C SER A 82 -12.21 -32.78 -11.06
N GLN A 83 -11.01 -32.72 -11.64
CA GLN A 83 -10.29 -33.93 -12.06
C GLN A 83 -9.92 -34.81 -10.87
N LEU A 84 -9.45 -34.24 -9.76
CA LEU A 84 -9.15 -35.01 -8.54
C LEU A 84 -10.40 -35.65 -7.94
N ASN A 85 -11.56 -35.00 -8.00
CA ASN A 85 -12.83 -35.61 -7.59
C ASN A 85 -13.23 -36.77 -8.48
N LEU A 86 -13.06 -36.69 -9.81
CA LEU A 86 -13.33 -37.77 -10.74
C LEU A 86 -12.41 -38.99 -10.48
N ILE A 87 -11.11 -38.75 -10.27
CA ILE A 87 -10.16 -39.80 -9.92
C ILE A 87 -10.59 -40.47 -8.61
N ARG A 88 -10.95 -39.69 -7.58
CA ARG A 88 -11.41 -40.22 -6.29
C ARG A 88 -12.66 -41.10 -6.42
N LEU A 89 -13.62 -40.73 -7.26
CA LEU A 89 -14.84 -41.47 -7.49
C LEU A 89 -14.59 -42.80 -8.25
N ASN A 90 -13.58 -42.85 -9.10
CA ASN A 90 -13.22 -44.03 -9.87
C ASN A 90 -12.38 -45.06 -9.09
N ILE A 91 -11.88 -44.68 -7.91
CA ILE A 91 -11.14 -45.60 -7.01
C ILE A 91 -12.17 -46.36 -6.18
N SER A 92 -12.60 -47.53 -6.68
CA SER A 92 -13.71 -48.28 -6.09
C SER A 92 -13.31 -49.57 -5.37
N THR A 93 -12.03 -49.82 -5.03
CA THR A 93 -11.60 -51.06 -4.38
C THR A 93 -10.71 -50.88 -3.16
N ALA A 94 -10.82 -51.83 -2.21
CA ALA A 94 -10.32 -51.76 -0.84
C ALA A 94 -8.80 -51.67 -0.66
N ASP A 95 -7.98 -51.93 -1.66
CA ASP A 95 -6.51 -51.86 -1.58
C ASP A 95 -5.92 -50.46 -1.85
N LEU A 96 -6.78 -49.46 -1.98
CA LEU A 96 -6.41 -48.10 -2.36
C LEU A 96 -6.62 -47.04 -1.25
N ASN A 97 -6.67 -47.48 0.01
CA ASN A 97 -6.85 -46.56 1.13
C ASN A 97 -5.74 -45.50 1.22
N ASP A 98 -4.49 -45.91 0.97
CA ASP A 98 -3.34 -45.01 0.98
C ASP A 98 -3.43 -44.00 -0.17
N LEU A 99 -3.80 -44.43 -1.36
CA LEU A 99 -3.97 -43.55 -2.51
C LEU A 99 -5.12 -42.57 -2.31
N ASN A 100 -6.23 -43.03 -1.72
CA ASN A 100 -7.36 -42.17 -1.39
C ASN A 100 -6.99 -41.12 -0.32
N GLN A 101 -6.14 -41.48 0.64
CA GLN A 101 -5.65 -40.56 1.67
C GLN A 101 -4.70 -39.52 1.08
N ASP A 102 -3.77 -39.93 0.20
CA ASP A 102 -2.86 -38.99 -0.49
C ASP A 102 -3.61 -38.07 -1.46
N LEU A 103 -4.63 -38.59 -2.14
CA LEU A 103 -5.51 -37.77 -2.98
C LEU A 103 -6.29 -36.72 -2.18
N LYS A 104 -6.86 -37.12 -1.03
CA LYS A 104 -7.51 -36.18 -0.10
C LYS A 104 -6.54 -35.10 0.39
N LYS A 105 -5.31 -35.48 0.71
CA LYS A 105 -4.26 -34.54 1.12
C LYS A 105 -3.91 -33.57 0.00
N SER A 106 -3.73 -34.05 -1.22
CA SER A 106 -3.47 -33.20 -2.39
C SER A 106 -4.63 -32.24 -2.69
N MET A 107 -5.87 -32.72 -2.62
CA MET A 107 -7.05 -31.85 -2.75
C MET A 107 -7.13 -30.77 -1.67
N ARG A 108 -6.74 -31.11 -0.44
CA ARG A 108 -6.68 -30.13 0.66
C ARG A 108 -5.65 -29.05 0.37
N ILE A 109 -4.44 -29.43 -0.05
CA ILE A 109 -3.36 -28.49 -0.42
C ILE A 109 -3.82 -27.56 -1.55
N ILE A 110 -4.46 -28.09 -2.58
CA ILE A 110 -4.97 -27.29 -3.70
C ILE A 110 -6.07 -26.34 -3.23
N ARG A 111 -6.99 -26.77 -2.36
CA ARG A 111 -7.99 -25.88 -1.77
C ARG A 111 -7.37 -24.76 -0.94
N GLU A 112 -6.34 -25.05 -0.15
CA GLU A 112 -5.60 -24.05 0.60
C GLU A 112 -4.91 -23.03 -0.32
N LEU A 113 -4.32 -23.48 -1.42
CA LEU A 113 -3.72 -22.61 -2.43
C LEU A 113 -4.76 -21.74 -3.14
N THR A 114 -5.90 -22.33 -3.56
CA THR A 114 -6.97 -21.56 -4.21
C THR A 114 -7.63 -20.55 -3.27
N HIS A 115 -7.83 -20.93 -2.01
CA HIS A 115 -8.36 -20.02 -1.00
C HIS A 115 -7.49 -18.78 -0.79
N ASN A 116 -6.17 -18.93 -0.88
CA ASN A 116 -5.25 -17.79 -0.79
C ASN A 116 -5.26 -16.90 -2.06
N LEU A 117 -5.68 -17.46 -3.20
CA LEU A 117 -5.82 -16.75 -4.47
C LEU A 117 -7.18 -16.06 -4.60
N THR A 118 -8.25 -16.72 -4.17
CA THR A 118 -9.62 -16.19 -4.27
C THR A 118 -9.80 -14.97 -3.37
N PRO A 119 -10.43 -13.89 -3.83
CA PRO A 119 -10.90 -12.84 -2.95
C PRO A 119 -11.87 -13.44 -1.92
N PRO A 120 -11.74 -13.11 -0.65
CA PRO A 120 -12.71 -13.56 0.36
C PRO A 120 -14.09 -13.00 0.04
N ASP A 121 -15.16 -13.69 0.49
CA ASP A 121 -16.52 -13.15 0.43
C ASP A 121 -16.63 -11.96 1.38
N LEU A 122 -16.33 -10.79 0.84
CA LEU A 122 -16.24 -9.54 1.60
C LEU A 122 -17.61 -9.03 2.05
N ASP A 123 -18.69 -9.50 1.43
CA ASP A 123 -20.06 -9.10 1.81
C ASP A 123 -20.54 -9.91 3.01
N ALA A 124 -20.25 -11.20 3.04
CA ALA A 124 -20.67 -12.10 4.11
C ALA A 124 -19.76 -12.05 5.33
N ILE A 125 -18.43 -11.83 5.15
CA ILE A 125 -17.45 -11.95 6.22
C ILE A 125 -16.88 -10.58 6.60
N GLY A 126 -16.84 -10.28 7.89
CA GLY A 126 -16.20 -9.09 8.43
C GLY A 126 -14.67 -9.18 8.37
N LEU A 127 -13.98 -8.03 8.37
CA LEU A 127 -12.51 -7.98 8.35
C LEU A 127 -11.88 -8.81 9.49
N ASN A 128 -12.47 -8.81 10.66
CA ASN A 128 -12.03 -9.62 11.79
C ASN A 128 -12.05 -11.11 11.45
N GLY A 129 -13.17 -11.65 10.96
CA GLY A 129 -13.28 -13.06 10.58
C GLY A 129 -12.23 -13.44 9.53
N LEU A 130 -12.04 -12.62 8.49
CA LEU A 130 -11.02 -12.85 7.47
C LEU A 130 -9.60 -12.97 8.05
N ILE A 131 -9.26 -12.08 8.98
CA ILE A 131 -7.94 -12.08 9.61
C ILE A 131 -7.80 -13.29 10.53
N THR A 132 -8.84 -13.61 11.31
CA THR A 132 -8.83 -14.77 12.22
C THR A 132 -8.62 -16.06 11.45
N ASP A 133 -9.45 -16.34 10.43
CA ASP A 133 -9.37 -17.55 9.61
C ASP A 133 -7.99 -17.73 8.97
N TYR A 134 -7.41 -16.63 8.49
CA TYR A 134 -6.07 -16.66 7.92
C TYR A 134 -4.99 -16.93 8.97
N LEU A 135 -5.07 -16.27 10.13
CA LEU A 135 -4.07 -16.42 11.20
C LEU A 135 -4.13 -17.79 11.87
N GLU A 136 -5.28 -18.46 11.92
CA GLU A 136 -5.40 -19.84 12.39
C GLU A 136 -4.59 -20.81 11.50
N GLN A 137 -4.59 -20.60 10.19
CA GLN A 137 -3.75 -21.38 9.27
C GLN A 137 -2.26 -21.09 9.50
N VAL A 138 -1.89 -19.82 9.71
CA VAL A 138 -0.51 -19.41 9.99
C VAL A 138 -0.01 -19.97 11.33
N ALA A 139 -0.89 -20.09 12.32
CA ALA A 139 -0.56 -20.60 13.65
C ALA A 139 -0.09 -22.08 13.64
N GLN A 140 -0.32 -22.81 12.57
CA GLN A 140 0.22 -24.17 12.38
C GLN A 140 1.75 -24.16 12.15
N HIS A 141 2.33 -23.03 11.75
CA HIS A 141 3.72 -22.90 11.35
C HIS A 141 4.56 -22.03 12.29
N ILE A 142 3.91 -21.06 12.99
CA ILE A 142 4.56 -20.11 13.89
C ILE A 142 3.61 -19.70 15.01
N ARG A 143 4.15 -19.33 16.15
CA ARG A 143 3.31 -18.81 17.26
C ARG A 143 2.67 -17.48 16.87
N VAL A 144 1.35 -17.44 16.85
CA VAL A 144 0.55 -16.24 16.56
C VAL A 144 -0.20 -15.81 17.81
N ALA A 145 -0.15 -14.52 18.13
CA ALA A 145 -1.04 -13.91 19.12
C ALA A 145 -1.90 -12.86 18.39
N TYR A 146 -3.20 -13.00 18.49
CA TYR A 146 -4.16 -12.10 17.87
C TYR A 146 -5.07 -11.46 18.92
N TRP A 147 -5.21 -10.16 18.84
CA TRP A 147 -6.11 -9.37 19.69
C TRP A 147 -7.04 -8.56 18.82
N ASP A 148 -8.31 -8.71 19.11
CA ASP A 148 -9.40 -8.00 18.45
C ASP A 148 -10.15 -7.17 19.49
N ASN A 149 -10.33 -5.90 19.20
CA ASN A 149 -11.19 -5.02 19.98
C ASN A 149 -12.19 -4.34 19.03
N LYS A 150 -13.32 -5.00 18.83
CA LYS A 150 -14.43 -4.49 18.05
C LYS A 150 -15.39 -3.72 18.96
N ILE A 151 -15.35 -2.40 18.89
CA ILE A 151 -16.22 -1.54 19.70
C ILE A 151 -17.61 -1.42 19.07
N ILE A 152 -17.72 -1.49 17.75
CA ILE A 152 -18.97 -1.33 17.00
C ILE A 152 -18.85 -2.01 15.61
N ASP A 153 -19.99 -2.46 15.06
CA ASP A 153 -20.14 -2.92 13.67
C ASP A 153 -20.00 -1.75 12.68
N THR A 154 -18.79 -1.25 12.52
CA THR A 154 -18.51 -0.27 11.47
C THR A 154 -18.34 -1.02 10.16
N VAL A 155 -19.18 -0.71 9.18
CA VAL A 155 -19.10 -1.33 7.86
C VAL A 155 -17.96 -0.68 7.10
N ALA A 156 -16.79 -1.29 7.14
CA ALA A 156 -15.72 -0.96 6.19
C ALA A 156 -16.17 -1.33 4.77
N SER A 157 -15.85 -0.50 3.77
CA SER A 157 -16.10 -0.89 2.38
C SER A 157 -15.32 -2.15 2.03
N ASN A 158 -15.80 -2.93 1.07
CA ASN A 158 -15.13 -4.14 0.60
C ASN A 158 -13.71 -3.84 0.11
N GLU A 159 -13.50 -2.68 -0.50
CA GLU A 159 -12.18 -2.20 -0.90
C GLU A 159 -11.24 -2.05 0.30
N VAL A 160 -11.69 -1.45 1.39
CA VAL A 160 -10.90 -1.30 2.63
C VAL A 160 -10.62 -2.67 3.25
N LYS A 161 -11.64 -3.54 3.37
CA LYS A 161 -11.49 -4.90 3.91
C LYS A 161 -10.44 -5.69 3.11
N LEU A 162 -10.58 -5.74 1.78
CA LEU A 162 -9.68 -6.47 0.90
C LEU A 162 -8.24 -5.96 1.02
N ASN A 163 -8.04 -4.66 0.93
CA ASN A 163 -6.68 -4.10 0.97
C ASN A 163 -6.02 -4.28 2.33
N LEU A 164 -6.74 -4.13 3.45
CA LEU A 164 -6.19 -4.42 4.78
C LEU A 164 -5.85 -5.91 4.93
N PHE A 165 -6.72 -6.81 4.46
CA PHE A 165 -6.47 -8.25 4.48
C PHE A 165 -5.23 -8.61 3.65
N ARG A 166 -5.10 -8.08 2.42
CA ARG A 166 -3.91 -8.28 1.58
C ARG A 166 -2.62 -7.72 2.20
N ILE A 167 -2.72 -6.63 2.95
CA ILE A 167 -1.59 -6.10 3.72
C ILE A 167 -1.15 -7.10 4.81
N VAL A 168 -2.11 -7.71 5.54
CA VAL A 168 -1.79 -8.75 6.53
C VAL A 168 -1.10 -9.93 5.86
N GLN A 169 -1.65 -10.45 4.76
CA GLN A 169 -1.07 -11.57 4.02
C GLN A 169 0.36 -11.29 3.57
N GLU A 170 0.64 -10.11 3.04
CA GLU A 170 1.96 -9.72 2.58
C GLU A 170 2.96 -9.57 3.75
N LEU A 171 2.53 -8.95 4.86
CA LEU A 171 3.36 -8.82 6.06
C LEU A 171 3.71 -10.19 6.65
N VAL A 172 2.73 -11.07 6.83
CA VAL A 172 2.94 -12.42 7.37
C VAL A 172 3.83 -13.23 6.44
N THR A 173 3.62 -13.16 5.13
CA THR A 173 4.48 -13.82 4.14
C THR A 173 5.92 -13.34 4.23
N ASN A 174 6.14 -12.02 4.40
CA ASN A 174 7.47 -11.45 4.58
C ASN A 174 8.13 -11.93 5.89
N ILE A 175 7.36 -12.05 6.97
CA ILE A 175 7.84 -12.56 8.25
C ILE A 175 8.27 -14.02 8.11
N LEU A 176 7.42 -14.88 7.54
CA LEU A 176 7.72 -16.30 7.36
C LEU A 176 8.93 -16.55 6.44
N LYS A 177 9.09 -15.74 5.40
CA LYS A 177 10.17 -15.92 4.41
C LYS A 177 11.51 -15.28 4.84
N HIS A 178 11.48 -14.18 5.58
CA HIS A 178 12.66 -13.32 5.71
C HIS A 178 13.04 -12.97 7.14
N ALA A 179 12.12 -13.08 8.12
CA ALA A 179 12.39 -12.55 9.45
C ALA A 179 13.05 -13.54 10.40
N ASN A 180 13.01 -14.85 10.13
CA ASN A 180 13.37 -15.89 11.11
C ASN A 180 12.70 -15.66 12.48
N ALA A 181 11.47 -15.19 12.47
CA ALA A 181 10.69 -14.91 13.66
C ALA A 181 10.14 -16.20 14.28
N THR A 182 9.98 -16.19 15.58
CA THR A 182 9.33 -17.28 16.35
C THR A 182 7.94 -16.91 16.80
N LYS A 183 7.57 -15.62 16.67
CA LYS A 183 6.27 -15.10 17.10
C LYS A 183 5.81 -13.95 16.19
N ILE A 184 4.51 -13.95 15.91
CA ILE A 184 3.80 -12.85 15.26
C ILE A 184 2.71 -12.34 16.20
N ASP A 185 2.66 -11.04 16.41
CA ASP A 185 1.62 -10.35 17.15
C ASP A 185 0.77 -9.53 16.17
N VAL A 186 -0.52 -9.79 16.11
CA VAL A 186 -1.46 -9.04 15.27
C VAL A 186 -2.54 -8.42 16.14
N SER A 187 -2.85 -7.15 15.93
CA SER A 187 -3.95 -6.50 16.63
C SER A 187 -4.83 -5.72 15.64
N LEU A 188 -6.14 -5.88 15.79
CA LEU A 188 -7.15 -5.17 15.03
C LEU A 188 -8.04 -4.38 15.99
N ARG A 189 -8.15 -3.08 15.77
CA ARG A 189 -9.07 -2.22 16.51
C ARG A 189 -10.01 -1.52 15.54
N ILE A 190 -11.29 -1.76 15.70
CA ILE A 190 -12.35 -1.13 14.90
C ILE A 190 -13.15 -0.19 15.78
N SER A 191 -13.24 1.07 15.38
CA SER A 191 -14.02 2.11 16.03
C SER A 191 -14.91 2.83 15.02
N LEU A 192 -15.79 3.71 15.46
CA LEU A 192 -16.66 4.51 14.59
C LEU A 192 -15.91 5.36 13.55
N LYS A 193 -14.69 5.78 13.85
CA LYS A 193 -13.94 6.73 13.03
C LYS A 193 -12.74 6.11 12.32
N TYR A 194 -12.16 5.05 12.88
CA TYR A 194 -10.89 4.50 12.42
C TYR A 194 -10.86 2.98 12.55
N ILE A 195 -10.20 2.35 11.60
CA ILE A 195 -9.71 0.98 11.72
C ILE A 195 -8.20 1.08 11.88
N ILE A 196 -7.67 0.47 12.94
CA ILE A 196 -6.24 0.39 13.20
C ILE A 196 -5.85 -1.08 13.18
N LEU A 197 -4.89 -1.42 12.34
CA LEU A 197 -4.31 -2.75 12.23
C LEU A 197 -2.82 -2.65 12.52
N ALA A 198 -2.32 -3.50 13.41
CA ALA A 198 -0.90 -3.60 13.67
C ALA A 198 -0.45 -5.06 13.54
N VAL A 199 0.72 -5.25 12.92
CA VAL A 199 1.41 -6.54 12.79
C VAL A 199 2.84 -6.35 13.27
N ALA A 200 3.29 -7.19 14.19
CA ALA A 200 4.64 -7.16 14.73
C ALA A 200 5.24 -8.56 14.77
N ASP A 201 6.55 -8.65 14.56
CA ASP A 201 7.34 -9.85 14.68
C ASP A 201 8.55 -9.64 15.61
N ASN A 202 9.08 -10.73 16.13
CA ASN A 202 10.29 -10.77 16.94
C ASN A 202 11.53 -11.24 16.15
N GLY A 203 11.53 -11.11 14.84
CA GLY A 203 12.57 -11.63 13.96
C GLY A 203 13.82 -10.75 13.87
N CYS A 204 14.61 -10.98 12.81
CA CYS A 204 15.88 -10.29 12.60
C CYS A 204 15.75 -8.80 12.28
N GLY A 205 14.55 -8.32 11.87
CA GLY A 205 14.36 -6.95 11.44
C GLY A 205 15.27 -6.54 10.26
N PHE A 206 15.20 -5.28 9.88
CA PHE A 206 16.04 -4.70 8.82
C PHE A 206 16.23 -3.20 9.02
N ILE A 207 17.21 -2.62 8.31
CA ILE A 207 17.49 -1.19 8.35
C ILE A 207 16.50 -0.47 7.42
N THR A 208 15.65 0.36 8.00
CA THR A 208 14.71 1.21 7.26
C THR A 208 15.47 2.39 6.64
N GLY A 209 15.35 2.59 5.32
CA GLY A 209 15.98 3.73 4.63
C GLY A 209 16.90 3.37 3.47
N THR A 210 17.21 2.10 3.26
CA THR A 210 17.93 1.66 2.06
C THR A 210 17.04 1.78 0.81
N ALA A 211 17.63 2.24 -0.29
CA ALA A 211 16.93 2.54 -1.55
C ALA A 211 16.22 1.32 -2.19
N ASN A 212 16.56 0.10 -1.80
CA ASN A 212 16.00 -1.14 -2.32
C ASN A 212 14.87 -1.68 -1.43
N ARG A 213 13.71 -1.03 -1.42
CA ARG A 213 12.48 -1.63 -0.89
C ARG A 213 12.04 -2.74 -1.84
N GLY A 214 11.94 -3.97 -1.34
CA GLY A 214 11.42 -5.12 -2.10
C GLY A 214 10.01 -4.86 -2.65
N ILE A 215 9.58 -5.69 -3.61
CA ILE A 215 8.26 -5.56 -4.26
C ILE A 215 7.12 -5.61 -3.23
N GLY A 216 7.21 -6.47 -2.22
CA GLY A 216 6.20 -6.61 -1.17
C GLY A 216 5.93 -5.32 -0.40
N LEU A 217 6.97 -4.61 0.03
CA LEU A 217 6.81 -3.32 0.71
C LEU A 217 6.22 -2.24 -0.21
N LYS A 218 6.55 -2.25 -1.50
CA LYS A 218 5.93 -1.35 -2.49
C LYS A 218 4.44 -1.65 -2.67
N ASN A 219 4.05 -2.93 -2.68
CA ASN A 219 2.65 -3.35 -2.75
C ASN A 219 1.87 -2.90 -1.51
N ILE A 220 2.43 -3.07 -0.30
CA ILE A 220 1.82 -2.59 0.94
C ILE A 220 1.62 -1.06 0.88
N GLU A 221 2.64 -0.33 0.43
CA GLU A 221 2.58 1.14 0.29
C GLU A 221 1.53 1.58 -0.74
N ALA A 222 1.40 0.87 -1.86
CA ALA A 222 0.39 1.14 -2.87
C ALA A 222 -1.03 0.89 -2.33
N ARG A 223 -1.24 -0.24 -1.62
CA ARG A 223 -2.53 -0.57 -0.99
C ARG A 223 -2.93 0.43 0.09
N THR A 224 -1.98 0.89 0.92
CA THR A 224 -2.28 1.92 1.92
C THR A 224 -2.69 3.24 1.28
N LYS A 225 -2.07 3.63 0.16
CA LYS A 225 -2.48 4.81 -0.61
C LYS A 225 -3.88 4.67 -1.22
N LEU A 226 -4.19 3.50 -1.78
CA LEU A 226 -5.48 3.21 -2.40
C LEU A 226 -6.64 3.44 -1.43
N ILE A 227 -6.51 2.96 -0.19
CA ILE A 227 -7.52 3.14 0.86
C ILE A 227 -7.33 4.42 1.67
N GLN A 228 -6.48 5.34 1.23
CA GLN A 228 -6.17 6.62 1.90
C GLN A 228 -5.75 6.45 3.37
N ALA A 229 -5.08 5.34 3.68
CA ALA A 229 -4.61 5.04 5.02
C ALA A 229 -3.25 5.71 5.29
N VAL A 230 -3.01 6.01 6.57
CA VAL A 230 -1.67 6.36 7.06
C VAL A 230 -1.04 5.14 7.71
N TYR A 231 0.26 4.96 7.52
CA TYR A 231 0.97 3.84 8.10
C TYR A 231 2.30 4.25 8.72
N LYS A 232 2.78 3.42 9.63
CA LYS A 232 4.09 3.53 10.24
C LYS A 232 4.78 2.18 10.23
N LEU A 233 5.98 2.12 9.66
CA LEU A 233 6.85 0.95 9.67
C LEU A 233 8.06 1.25 10.55
N LYS A 234 8.27 0.43 11.56
CA LYS A 234 9.46 0.43 12.41
C LYS A 234 10.13 -0.92 12.29
N SER A 235 11.39 -0.93 11.93
CA SER A 235 12.22 -2.13 11.94
C SER A 235 13.59 -1.77 12.46
N THR A 236 14.15 -2.64 13.28
CA THR A 236 15.48 -2.49 13.84
C THR A 236 16.18 -3.84 13.76
N ALA A 237 17.41 -3.87 13.30
CA ALA A 237 18.19 -5.10 13.23
C ALA A 237 18.19 -5.82 14.57
N LYS A 238 17.91 -7.12 14.56
CA LYS A 238 17.79 -8.03 15.71
C LYS A 238 16.67 -7.70 16.72
N LYS A 239 15.73 -6.82 16.37
CA LYS A 239 14.61 -6.45 17.25
C LYS A 239 13.24 -6.65 16.60
N GLY A 240 13.20 -7.25 15.40
CA GLY A 240 11.98 -7.49 14.64
C GLY A 240 11.44 -6.26 13.93
N THR A 241 10.21 -6.39 13.42
CA THR A 241 9.53 -5.35 12.65
C THR A 241 8.13 -5.11 13.22
N THR A 242 7.69 -3.87 13.19
CA THR A 242 6.32 -3.48 13.54
C THR A 242 5.76 -2.60 12.43
N PHE A 243 4.62 -2.99 11.89
CA PHE A 243 3.85 -2.22 10.93
C PHE A 243 2.50 -1.86 11.54
N ILE A 244 2.12 -0.60 11.44
CA ILE A 244 0.84 -0.10 11.94
C ILE A 244 0.19 0.68 10.80
N VAL A 245 -1.06 0.39 10.49
CA VAL A 245 -1.86 1.12 9.52
C VAL A 245 -3.16 1.61 10.17
N CYS A 246 -3.53 2.83 9.82
CA CYS A 246 -4.76 3.45 10.29
C CYS A 246 -5.53 3.99 9.07
N VAL A 247 -6.78 3.58 8.93
CA VAL A 247 -7.70 4.06 7.90
C VAL A 247 -8.90 4.74 8.55
N ALA A 248 -9.27 5.92 8.04
CA ALA A 248 -10.48 6.59 8.47
C ALA A 248 -11.71 5.90 7.86
N VAL A 249 -12.71 5.60 8.68
CA VAL A 249 -13.98 5.01 8.22
C VAL A 249 -15.03 6.11 8.20
N LYS A 250 -15.73 6.25 7.07
CA LYS A 250 -16.90 7.13 7.01
C LYS A 250 -18.07 6.41 7.65
N PRO A 251 -18.76 7.00 8.63
CA PRO A 251 -20.02 6.42 9.11
C PRO A 251 -20.96 6.30 7.93
N LYS A 252 -21.71 5.19 7.87
CA LYS A 252 -22.77 5.02 6.88
C LYS A 252 -23.72 6.19 7.05
N GLY A 253 -23.74 7.13 6.10
CA GLY A 253 -24.74 8.19 6.09
C GLY A 253 -26.11 7.53 6.10
N ASN A 254 -26.95 7.92 7.04
CA ASN A 254 -28.36 7.62 6.98
C ASN A 254 -28.89 8.23 5.68
N GLY A 255 -29.03 7.43 4.63
CA GLY A 255 -29.77 7.75 3.45
C GLY A 255 -31.20 7.29 3.61
#